data_a9b9f8f684d55765b1b0395be8c9a88b
#
_entry.id   a9b9f8f684d55765b1b0395be8c9a88b
#
_cell.length_a   1.000
_cell.length_b   1.000
_cell.length_c   1.000
_cell.angle_alpha   90.00
_cell.angle_beta   90.00
_cell.angle_gamma   90.00
#
_symmetry.space_group_name_H-M   'P 1'
#
loop_
_entity.id
_entity.type
_entity.pdbx_description
1 polymer ?
#
loop_
_entity_poly.entity_id
_entity_poly.type
_entity_poly.pdbx_seq_one_letter_code
_entity_poly.pdbx_strand_id
1 'polypeptide(L)'
;LLTAELTAELTAELTARKSQYEFYRRKLLTFDESIPQLQLRDVASFRNGKGHEKNIADNGKYVVVNSKFISTNGQVIKNSDEQLSPLYFDDIAMVMSDLPNGRALAKCYLIDKDDKFTLNQRIGGFHTLDENIVVTKYLFYILDRNWQLLKYDNGVDQTNLKKDDILNISIPVPAIDVQKRLVYMLDNFDAICSDLNIGLPAEIEARQKQYEYYRDVLLTYAATGKIIAQTDRQTDRQTDKHN
;
A
#
# COMPACT_ATOMS: atom_id res chain seq x y z
N LEU A 1 18.03 27.34 0.91
CA LEU A 1 18.16 27.03 -0.50
C LEU A 1 18.69 25.60 -0.70
N LEU A 2 19.90 25.30 -0.23
CA LEU A 2 20.58 24.00 -0.44
C LEU A 2 19.74 22.78 0.03
N THR A 3 18.99 22.89 1.08
CA THR A 3 18.18 21.82 1.69
C THR A 3 16.86 21.59 0.94
N ALA A 4 16.24 22.64 0.42
CA ALA A 4 15.06 22.50 -0.44
C ALA A 4 15.42 21.83 -1.77
N GLU A 5 16.56 22.17 -2.35
CA GLU A 5 17.11 21.55 -3.56
C GLU A 5 17.40 20.07 -3.31
N LEU A 6 18.08 19.72 -2.21
CA LEU A 6 18.40 18.35 -1.87
C LEU A 6 17.14 17.50 -1.59
N THR A 7 16.13 18.06 -0.90
CA THR A 7 14.86 17.37 -0.68
C THR A 7 14.12 17.15 -2.01
N ALA A 8 14.15 18.12 -2.92
CA ALA A 8 13.56 17.98 -4.25
C ALA A 8 14.27 16.90 -5.06
N GLU A 9 15.59 16.84 -5.01
CA GLU A 9 16.43 15.84 -5.70
C GLU A 9 16.13 14.42 -5.19
N LEU A 10 16.11 14.21 -3.86
CA LEU A 10 15.78 12.92 -3.25
C LEU A 10 14.33 12.49 -3.56
N THR A 11 13.40 13.44 -3.60
CA THR A 11 12.00 13.16 -3.98
C THR A 11 11.90 12.78 -5.46
N ALA A 12 12.65 13.44 -6.33
CA ALA A 12 12.72 13.08 -7.75
C ALA A 12 13.34 11.68 -7.94
N GLU A 13 14.39 11.35 -7.20
CA GLU A 13 15.01 10.02 -7.22
C GLU A 13 14.04 8.95 -6.74
N LEU A 14 13.32 9.16 -5.65
CA LEU A 14 12.30 8.21 -5.17
C LEU A 14 11.20 8.00 -6.22
N THR A 15 10.78 9.07 -6.89
CA THR A 15 9.79 8.99 -7.96
C THR A 15 10.33 8.19 -9.16
N ALA A 16 11.58 8.41 -9.54
CA ALA A 16 12.22 7.66 -10.60
C ALA A 16 12.35 6.17 -10.25
N ARG A 17 12.74 5.85 -9.01
CA ARG A 17 12.82 4.45 -8.53
C ARG A 17 11.46 3.76 -8.49
N LYS A 18 10.40 4.45 -8.06
CA LYS A 18 9.03 3.92 -8.13
C LYS A 18 8.61 3.62 -9.57
N SER A 19 8.92 4.51 -10.51
CA SER A 19 8.65 4.28 -11.93
C SER A 19 9.45 3.09 -12.49
N GLN A 20 10.71 2.96 -12.08
CA GLN A 20 11.55 1.83 -12.42
C GLN A 20 11.03 0.52 -11.83
N TYR A 21 10.56 0.53 -10.57
CA TYR A 21 9.89 -0.60 -9.93
C TYR A 21 8.66 -1.04 -10.71
N GLU A 22 7.77 -0.12 -11.09
CA GLU A 22 6.58 -0.44 -11.89
C GLU A 22 6.93 -1.05 -13.25
N PHE A 23 7.99 -0.58 -13.87
CA PHE A 23 8.50 -1.15 -15.13
C PHE A 23 8.97 -2.60 -14.93
N TYR A 24 9.82 -2.86 -13.92
CA TYR A 24 10.34 -4.21 -13.65
C TYR A 24 9.24 -5.14 -13.14
N ARG A 25 8.33 -4.66 -12.28
CA ARG A 25 7.16 -5.40 -11.84
C ARG A 25 6.35 -5.91 -13.03
N ARG A 26 6.03 -5.02 -13.96
CA ARG A 26 5.30 -5.42 -15.18
C ARG A 26 6.07 -6.46 -15.98
N LYS A 27 7.38 -6.28 -16.16
CA LYS A 27 8.22 -7.22 -16.88
C LYS A 27 8.30 -8.59 -16.22
N LEU A 28 8.42 -8.64 -14.88
CA LEU A 28 8.47 -9.87 -14.09
C LEU A 28 7.13 -10.63 -14.10
N LEU A 29 6.01 -9.91 -14.22
CA LEU A 29 4.67 -10.49 -14.24
C LEU A 29 4.10 -10.65 -15.66
N THR A 30 4.93 -10.47 -16.69
CA THR A 30 4.60 -10.77 -18.10
C THR A 30 5.22 -12.11 -18.45
N PHE A 31 4.40 -13.03 -18.93
CA PHE A 31 4.79 -14.38 -19.27
C PHE A 31 4.54 -14.63 -20.76
N ASP A 32 5.28 -15.56 -21.33
CA ASP A 32 5.05 -16.06 -22.68
C ASP A 32 3.86 -17.05 -22.71
N GLU A 33 3.44 -17.43 -23.90
CA GLU A 33 2.28 -18.31 -24.14
C GLU A 33 2.50 -19.74 -23.62
N SER A 34 3.71 -20.12 -23.25
CA SER A 34 4.01 -21.46 -22.72
C SER A 34 3.53 -21.64 -21.27
N ILE A 35 3.32 -20.54 -20.54
CA ILE A 35 2.83 -20.61 -19.17
C ILE A 35 1.32 -20.85 -19.14
N PRO A 36 0.85 -21.87 -18.40
CA PRO A 36 -0.57 -22.13 -18.24
C PRO A 36 -1.33 -20.89 -17.75
N GLN A 37 -2.50 -20.68 -18.33
CA GLN A 37 -3.40 -19.57 -17.98
C GLN A 37 -4.69 -20.15 -17.40
N LEU A 38 -5.10 -19.67 -16.23
CA LEU A 38 -6.38 -19.99 -15.62
C LEU A 38 -7.22 -18.71 -15.51
N GLN A 39 -8.56 -18.84 -15.46
CA GLN A 39 -9.39 -17.67 -15.16
C GLN A 39 -9.36 -17.40 -13.64
N LEU A 40 -9.51 -16.15 -13.24
CA LEU A 40 -9.55 -15.79 -11.83
C LEU A 40 -10.60 -16.60 -11.05
N ARG A 41 -11.75 -16.89 -11.65
CA ARG A 41 -12.81 -17.72 -11.06
C ARG A 41 -12.37 -19.13 -10.69
N ASP A 42 -11.36 -19.67 -11.37
CA ASP A 42 -10.88 -21.03 -11.17
C ASP A 42 -9.84 -21.10 -10.05
N VAL A 43 -9.25 -19.97 -9.67
CA VAL A 43 -8.18 -19.90 -8.67
C VAL A 43 -8.55 -19.13 -7.41
N ALA A 44 -9.63 -18.33 -7.42
CA ALA A 44 -10.07 -17.57 -6.25
C ALA A 44 -11.61 -17.52 -6.15
N SER A 45 -12.10 -17.60 -4.91
CA SER A 45 -13.48 -17.24 -4.60
C SER A 45 -13.65 -15.73 -4.60
N PHE A 46 -14.87 -15.25 -4.84
CA PHE A 46 -15.19 -13.82 -4.88
C PHE A 46 -16.37 -13.48 -3.97
N ARG A 47 -16.27 -12.36 -3.27
CA ARG A 47 -17.38 -11.78 -2.50
C ARG A 47 -17.45 -10.26 -2.68
N ASN A 48 -18.68 -9.73 -2.66
CA ASN A 48 -18.92 -8.28 -2.65
C ASN A 48 -18.94 -7.76 -1.22
N GLY A 49 -18.41 -6.56 -1.02
CA GLY A 49 -18.59 -5.83 0.22
C GLY A 49 -20.02 -5.28 0.41
N LYS A 50 -20.31 -4.86 1.64
CA LYS A 50 -21.58 -4.26 2.05
C LYS A 50 -21.37 -2.82 2.50
N GLY A 51 -22.41 -1.97 2.35
CA GLY A 51 -22.38 -0.59 2.83
C GLY A 51 -22.36 -0.53 4.37
N HIS A 52 -21.48 0.32 4.92
CA HIS A 52 -21.29 0.50 6.36
C HIS A 52 -21.68 1.89 6.83
N GLU A 53 -22.37 2.69 6.00
CA GLU A 53 -22.65 4.10 6.27
C GLU A 53 -23.40 4.31 7.61
N LYS A 54 -24.26 3.37 7.99
CA LYS A 54 -25.04 3.43 9.23
C LYS A 54 -24.30 2.92 10.47
N ASN A 55 -23.18 2.23 10.28
CA ASN A 55 -22.44 1.54 11.32
C ASN A 55 -21.05 2.16 11.56
N ILE A 56 -20.77 3.31 10.94
CA ILE A 56 -19.50 4.03 11.13
C ILE A 56 -19.46 4.62 12.54
N ALA A 57 -18.41 4.31 13.28
CA ALA A 57 -18.16 4.81 14.63
C ALA A 57 -16.66 5.05 14.83
N ASP A 58 -16.29 6.19 15.43
CA ASP A 58 -14.88 6.57 15.61
C ASP A 58 -14.10 5.53 16.44
N ASN A 59 -14.74 4.90 17.42
CA ASN A 59 -14.17 3.86 18.28
C ASN A 59 -14.66 2.45 17.89
N GLY A 60 -15.17 2.25 16.67
CA GLY A 60 -15.65 0.96 16.21
C GLY A 60 -14.53 -0.09 16.18
N LYS A 61 -14.90 -1.34 16.45
CA LYS A 61 -13.98 -2.47 16.56
C LYS A 61 -13.35 -2.85 15.21
N TYR A 62 -14.08 -2.68 14.10
CA TYR A 62 -13.73 -3.21 12.80
C TYR A 62 -13.29 -2.10 11.84
N VAL A 63 -12.18 -2.31 11.15
CA VAL A 63 -11.68 -1.41 10.11
C VAL A 63 -12.45 -1.63 8.82
N VAL A 64 -13.05 -0.57 8.29
CA VAL A 64 -13.79 -0.59 7.02
C VAL A 64 -12.83 -0.46 5.85
N VAL A 65 -12.63 -1.55 5.11
CA VAL A 65 -11.81 -1.58 3.91
C VAL A 65 -12.58 -0.96 2.75
N ASN A 66 -12.31 0.30 2.48
CA ASN A 66 -12.89 1.10 1.39
C ASN A 66 -11.80 1.58 0.42
N SER A 67 -12.19 2.26 -0.66
CA SER A 67 -11.23 2.76 -1.67
C SER A 67 -10.16 3.68 -1.08
N LYS A 68 -10.50 4.52 -0.09
CA LYS A 68 -9.54 5.41 0.56
C LYS A 68 -8.52 4.64 1.40
N PHE A 69 -8.99 3.64 2.18
CA PHE A 69 -8.12 2.74 2.92
C PHE A 69 -7.12 2.04 1.99
N ILE A 70 -7.61 1.42 0.90
CA ILE A 70 -6.75 0.71 -0.06
C ILE A 70 -5.80 1.69 -0.77
N SER A 71 -6.29 2.84 -1.23
CA SER A 71 -5.46 3.81 -1.97
C SER A 71 -4.34 4.41 -1.13
N THR A 72 -4.51 4.46 0.19
CA THR A 72 -3.52 4.96 1.15
C THR A 72 -2.75 3.86 1.87
N ASN A 73 -2.82 2.61 1.41
CA ASN A 73 -2.17 1.46 2.04
C ASN A 73 -2.48 1.36 3.55
N GLY A 74 -3.75 1.55 3.93
CA GLY A 74 -4.19 1.44 5.32
C GLY A 74 -3.94 2.66 6.20
N GLN A 75 -3.40 3.75 5.68
CA GLN A 75 -3.12 4.97 6.48
C GLN A 75 -4.39 5.73 6.87
N VAL A 76 -5.40 5.77 5.99
CA VAL A 76 -6.68 6.41 6.27
C VAL A 76 -7.70 5.37 6.66
N ILE A 77 -8.04 5.33 7.94
CA ILE A 77 -8.91 4.34 8.56
C ILE A 77 -10.28 4.95 8.82
N LYS A 78 -11.33 4.16 8.61
CA LYS A 78 -12.67 4.36 9.17
C LYS A 78 -13.06 3.09 9.90
N ASN A 79 -13.69 3.24 11.06
CA ASN A 79 -14.10 2.11 11.87
C ASN A 79 -15.63 1.90 11.83
N SER A 80 -16.05 0.68 12.14
CA SER A 80 -17.45 0.26 12.25
C SER A 80 -17.62 -0.58 13.49
N ASP A 81 -18.79 -0.47 14.12
CA ASP A 81 -19.19 -1.35 15.23
C ASP A 81 -19.57 -2.74 14.75
N GLU A 82 -19.96 -2.87 13.49
CA GLU A 82 -20.39 -4.14 12.90
C GLU A 82 -19.47 -4.61 11.77
N GLN A 83 -19.28 -5.91 11.70
CA GLN A 83 -18.53 -6.59 10.66
C GLN A 83 -19.50 -7.25 9.65
N LEU A 84 -20.10 -6.42 8.78
CA LEU A 84 -21.14 -6.87 7.84
C LEU A 84 -20.61 -7.79 6.72
N SER A 85 -19.34 -7.70 6.40
CA SER A 85 -18.67 -8.52 5.39
C SER A 85 -17.21 -8.80 5.83
N PRO A 86 -17.01 -9.83 6.69
CA PRO A 86 -15.71 -10.16 7.26
C PRO A 86 -14.65 -10.41 6.20
N LEU A 87 -13.44 -9.96 6.47
CA LEU A 87 -12.23 -10.33 5.76
C LEU A 87 -11.32 -11.14 6.68
N TYR A 88 -10.65 -12.12 6.11
CA TYR A 88 -9.77 -13.04 6.82
C TYR A 88 -8.33 -12.84 6.39
N PHE A 89 -7.39 -13.36 7.17
CA PHE A 89 -5.98 -13.38 6.83
C PHE A 89 -5.78 -13.94 5.40
N ASP A 90 -4.90 -13.31 4.63
CA ASP A 90 -4.63 -13.60 3.22
C ASP A 90 -5.81 -13.37 2.25
N ASP A 91 -6.90 -12.74 2.66
CA ASP A 91 -7.86 -12.22 1.69
C ASP A 91 -7.26 -11.02 0.93
N ILE A 92 -7.61 -10.91 -0.36
CA ILE A 92 -7.23 -9.78 -1.21
C ILE A 92 -8.45 -8.88 -1.38
N ALA A 93 -8.37 -7.64 -0.95
CA ALA A 93 -9.41 -6.63 -1.18
C ALA A 93 -9.04 -5.76 -2.39
N MET A 94 -9.95 -5.59 -3.37
CA MET A 94 -9.71 -4.84 -4.60
C MET A 94 -10.75 -3.76 -4.83
N VAL A 95 -10.34 -2.56 -5.21
CA VAL A 95 -11.23 -1.46 -5.60
C VAL A 95 -11.86 -1.77 -6.96
N MET A 96 -13.20 -1.89 -6.97
CA MET A 96 -13.97 -2.18 -8.18
C MET A 96 -14.56 -0.93 -8.84
N SER A 97 -14.52 0.23 -8.17
CA SER A 97 -15.11 1.47 -8.69
C SER A 97 -14.25 2.67 -8.34
N ASP A 98 -13.96 3.49 -9.36
CA ASP A 98 -13.20 4.72 -9.17
C ASP A 98 -13.71 5.84 -10.10
N LEU A 99 -13.38 7.07 -9.76
CA LEU A 99 -13.64 8.23 -10.60
C LEU A 99 -12.78 8.20 -11.87
N PRO A 100 -13.12 8.98 -12.92
CA PRO A 100 -12.33 9.09 -14.14
C PRO A 100 -10.89 9.48 -13.81
N ASN A 101 -9.94 8.83 -14.46
CA ASN A 101 -8.50 9.00 -14.21
C ASN A 101 -8.08 8.76 -12.74
N GLY A 102 -8.92 8.09 -11.97
CA GLY A 102 -8.65 7.68 -10.60
C GLY A 102 -7.48 6.70 -10.54
N ARG A 103 -6.71 6.77 -9.47
CA ARG A 103 -5.54 5.90 -9.28
C ARG A 103 -5.85 4.67 -8.43
N ALA A 104 -7.11 4.53 -7.99
CA ALA A 104 -7.50 3.44 -7.09
C ALA A 104 -8.15 2.26 -7.83
N LEU A 105 -8.64 2.42 -9.06
CA LEU A 105 -9.27 1.32 -9.80
C LEU A 105 -8.36 0.10 -9.87
N ALA A 106 -8.89 -1.09 -9.56
CA ALA A 106 -8.17 -2.36 -9.47
C ALA A 106 -6.96 -2.35 -8.52
N LYS A 107 -6.80 -1.34 -7.65
CA LYS A 107 -5.80 -1.37 -6.60
C LYS A 107 -6.21 -2.38 -5.54
N CYS A 108 -5.24 -3.17 -5.07
CA CYS A 108 -5.44 -4.23 -4.10
C CYS A 108 -4.81 -3.92 -2.73
N TYR A 109 -5.31 -4.59 -1.72
CA TYR A 109 -4.76 -4.64 -0.37
C TYR A 109 -4.82 -6.07 0.15
N LEU A 110 -3.72 -6.59 0.65
CA LEU A 110 -3.64 -7.92 1.24
C LEU A 110 -3.96 -7.83 2.74
N ILE A 111 -4.91 -8.62 3.20
CA ILE A 111 -5.37 -8.62 4.59
C ILE A 111 -4.37 -9.37 5.48
N ASP A 112 -3.91 -8.72 6.52
CA ASP A 112 -2.85 -9.17 7.41
C ASP A 112 -3.33 -9.77 8.74
N LYS A 113 -4.65 -9.72 9.03
CA LYS A 113 -5.24 -10.20 10.30
C LYS A 113 -6.68 -10.64 10.15
N ASP A 114 -7.04 -11.68 10.90
CA ASP A 114 -8.43 -12.09 11.10
C ASP A 114 -9.19 -11.13 12.01
N ASP A 115 -10.50 -11.20 11.97
CA ASP A 115 -11.45 -10.53 12.88
C ASP A 115 -11.26 -9.00 13.06
N LYS A 116 -10.57 -8.35 12.14
CA LYS A 116 -10.27 -6.91 12.20
C LYS A 116 -10.94 -6.11 11.10
N PHE A 117 -11.07 -6.67 9.91
CA PHE A 117 -11.46 -5.94 8.71
C PHE A 117 -12.84 -6.33 8.21
N THR A 118 -13.57 -5.36 7.65
CA THR A 118 -14.85 -5.57 7.02
C THR A 118 -14.88 -4.89 5.65
N LEU A 119 -15.37 -5.60 4.63
CA LEU A 119 -15.33 -5.19 3.24
C LEU A 119 -16.47 -4.22 2.93
N ASN A 120 -16.14 -3.02 2.48
CA ASN A 120 -17.15 -2.01 2.11
C ASN A 120 -17.72 -2.26 0.71
N GLN A 121 -18.87 -1.65 0.41
CA GLN A 121 -19.45 -1.64 -0.94
C GLN A 121 -18.44 -1.13 -1.98
N ARG A 122 -18.55 -1.62 -3.22
CA ARG A 122 -17.64 -1.32 -4.34
C ARG A 122 -16.21 -1.82 -4.17
N ILE A 123 -15.98 -2.68 -3.17
CA ILE A 123 -14.73 -3.41 -3.00
C ILE A 123 -15.05 -4.89 -3.15
N GLY A 124 -14.25 -5.57 -3.98
CA GLY A 124 -14.30 -7.03 -4.15
C GLY A 124 -13.32 -7.69 -3.18
N GLY A 125 -13.72 -8.76 -2.53
CA GLY A 125 -12.85 -9.61 -1.73
C GLY A 125 -12.59 -10.92 -2.46
N PHE A 126 -11.33 -11.38 -2.45
CA PHE A 126 -10.91 -12.63 -3.06
C PHE A 126 -10.19 -13.48 -2.02
N HIS A 127 -10.42 -14.78 -2.09
CA HIS A 127 -9.69 -15.77 -1.29
C HIS A 127 -9.19 -16.86 -2.22
N THR A 128 -7.90 -17.16 -2.18
CA THR A 128 -7.27 -18.19 -3.01
C THR A 128 -7.86 -19.56 -2.68
N LEU A 129 -8.23 -20.35 -3.69
CA LEU A 129 -8.89 -21.65 -3.49
C LEU A 129 -7.89 -22.75 -3.13
N ASP A 130 -6.70 -22.73 -3.73
CA ASP A 130 -5.63 -23.72 -3.49
C ASP A 130 -4.25 -23.08 -3.66
N GLU A 131 -3.52 -22.93 -2.59
CA GLU A 131 -2.16 -22.37 -2.58
C GLU A 131 -1.10 -23.31 -3.21
N ASN A 132 -1.43 -24.57 -3.45
CA ASN A 132 -0.56 -25.46 -4.22
C ASN A 132 -0.63 -25.18 -5.72
N ILE A 133 -1.64 -24.44 -6.17
CA ILE A 133 -1.81 -24.01 -7.57
C ILE A 133 -1.37 -22.55 -7.72
N VAL A 134 -1.89 -21.65 -6.88
CA VAL A 134 -1.59 -20.22 -6.91
C VAL A 134 -1.32 -19.71 -5.51
N VAL A 135 -0.11 -19.20 -5.28
CA VAL A 135 0.26 -18.55 -4.02
C VAL A 135 -0.53 -17.25 -3.86
N THR A 136 -1.20 -17.03 -2.74
CA THR A 136 -2.06 -15.86 -2.50
C THR A 136 -1.33 -14.54 -2.75
N LYS A 137 -0.10 -14.40 -2.25
CA LYS A 137 0.67 -13.18 -2.45
C LYS A 137 1.12 -12.96 -3.90
N TYR A 138 1.34 -14.03 -4.66
CA TYR A 138 1.55 -13.94 -6.10
C TYR A 138 0.28 -13.45 -6.81
N LEU A 139 -0.88 -14.01 -6.45
CA LEU A 139 -2.17 -13.57 -6.97
C LEU A 139 -2.42 -12.08 -6.65
N PHE A 140 -2.11 -11.63 -5.44
CA PHE A 140 -2.17 -10.22 -5.06
C PHE A 140 -1.37 -9.34 -6.04
N TYR A 141 -0.12 -9.69 -6.35
CA TYR A 141 0.71 -8.94 -7.30
C TYR A 141 0.17 -8.95 -8.73
N ILE A 142 -0.44 -10.06 -9.17
CA ILE A 142 -1.08 -10.15 -10.49
C ILE A 142 -2.34 -9.28 -10.54
N LEU A 143 -3.14 -9.26 -9.48
CA LEU A 143 -4.42 -8.52 -9.44
C LEU A 143 -4.22 -7.03 -9.29
N ASP A 144 -3.23 -6.61 -8.48
CA ASP A 144 -3.03 -5.20 -8.17
C ASP A 144 -2.72 -4.39 -9.42
N ARG A 145 -3.63 -3.47 -9.75
CA ARG A 145 -3.58 -2.63 -10.96
C ARG A 145 -3.47 -3.44 -12.26
N ASN A 146 -4.16 -4.60 -12.32
CA ASN A 146 -4.13 -5.48 -13.49
C ASN A 146 -4.61 -4.75 -14.76
N TRP A 147 -3.78 -4.80 -15.81
CA TRP A 147 -4.06 -4.11 -17.08
C TRP A 147 -5.36 -4.57 -17.77
N GLN A 148 -5.76 -5.85 -17.60
CA GLN A 148 -7.01 -6.38 -18.15
C GLN A 148 -8.23 -5.72 -17.51
N LEU A 149 -8.11 -5.19 -16.30
CA LEU A 149 -9.16 -4.43 -15.60
C LEU A 149 -9.05 -2.93 -15.88
N LEU A 150 -7.84 -2.40 -15.96
CA LEU A 150 -7.61 -0.97 -16.20
C LEU A 150 -8.08 -0.52 -17.60
N LYS A 151 -8.16 -1.44 -18.57
CA LYS A 151 -8.69 -1.13 -19.91
C LYS A 151 -10.16 -0.64 -19.91
N TYR A 152 -10.91 -0.89 -18.83
CA TYR A 152 -12.30 -0.41 -18.69
C TYR A 152 -12.39 1.06 -18.27
N ASP A 153 -11.30 1.67 -17.78
CA ASP A 153 -11.27 3.11 -17.47
C ASP A 153 -11.16 3.91 -18.77
N ASN A 154 -12.26 4.60 -19.12
CA ASN A 154 -12.32 5.45 -20.32
C ASN A 154 -11.83 6.89 -20.07
N GLY A 155 -11.46 7.22 -18.82
CA GLY A 155 -10.98 8.53 -18.42
C GLY A 155 -12.05 9.63 -18.42
N VAL A 156 -13.33 9.33 -18.67
CA VAL A 156 -14.44 10.29 -18.77
C VAL A 156 -15.46 10.09 -17.67
N ASP A 157 -15.93 8.85 -17.50
CA ASP A 157 -16.97 8.50 -16.54
C ASP A 157 -16.43 7.67 -15.37
N GLN A 158 -17.21 7.63 -14.28
CA GLN A 158 -16.91 6.70 -13.19
C GLN A 158 -16.90 5.26 -13.71
N THR A 159 -15.77 4.58 -13.55
CA THR A 159 -15.63 3.17 -13.91
C THR A 159 -16.16 2.28 -12.79
N ASN A 160 -16.98 1.30 -13.18
CA ASN A 160 -17.46 0.24 -12.30
C ASN A 160 -17.15 -1.11 -12.94
N LEU A 161 -16.19 -1.83 -12.39
CA LEU A 161 -15.84 -3.18 -12.81
C LEU A 161 -16.97 -4.15 -12.44
N LYS A 162 -17.45 -4.90 -13.41
CA LYS A 162 -18.46 -5.94 -13.17
C LYS A 162 -17.79 -7.21 -12.67
N LYS A 163 -18.52 -7.98 -11.86
CA LYS A 163 -18.04 -9.27 -11.33
C LYS A 163 -17.51 -10.19 -12.45
N ASP A 164 -18.22 -10.29 -13.56
CA ASP A 164 -17.82 -11.17 -14.66
C ASP A 164 -16.58 -10.68 -15.39
N ASP A 165 -16.41 -9.36 -15.55
CA ASP A 165 -15.20 -8.77 -16.14
C ASP A 165 -13.96 -9.11 -15.29
N ILE A 166 -14.13 -9.08 -13.98
CA ILE A 166 -13.06 -9.40 -13.02
C ILE A 166 -12.77 -10.91 -13.03
N LEU A 167 -13.80 -11.75 -12.91
CA LEU A 167 -13.63 -13.19 -12.78
C LEU A 167 -13.15 -13.88 -14.07
N ASN A 168 -13.27 -13.21 -15.21
CA ASN A 168 -12.82 -13.70 -16.51
C ASN A 168 -11.38 -13.28 -16.87
N ILE A 169 -10.69 -12.50 -16.04
CA ILE A 169 -9.29 -12.17 -16.36
C ILE A 169 -8.43 -13.43 -16.34
N SER A 170 -7.44 -13.44 -17.21
CA SER A 170 -6.46 -14.52 -17.32
C SER A 170 -5.34 -14.33 -16.30
N ILE A 171 -5.08 -15.36 -15.53
CA ILE A 171 -4.04 -15.45 -14.50
C ILE A 171 -2.97 -16.40 -14.98
N PRO A 172 -1.73 -15.96 -15.25
CA PRO A 172 -0.63 -16.86 -15.56
C PRO A 172 -0.25 -17.67 -14.30
N VAL A 173 -0.09 -18.99 -14.48
CA VAL A 173 0.18 -19.93 -13.38
C VAL A 173 1.50 -20.67 -13.66
N PRO A 174 2.67 -20.04 -13.43
CA PRO A 174 3.94 -20.73 -13.48
C PRO A 174 4.09 -21.69 -12.30
N ALA A 175 5.11 -22.54 -12.31
CA ALA A 175 5.41 -23.45 -11.21
C ALA A 175 5.51 -22.71 -9.86
N ILE A 176 5.11 -23.35 -8.77
CA ILE A 176 5.01 -22.74 -7.42
C ILE A 176 6.33 -22.12 -6.94
N ASP A 177 7.46 -22.75 -7.24
CA ASP A 177 8.79 -22.22 -6.91
C ASP A 177 9.10 -20.91 -7.64
N VAL A 178 8.63 -20.78 -8.90
CA VAL A 178 8.73 -19.54 -9.68
C VAL A 178 7.84 -18.46 -9.05
N GLN A 179 6.59 -18.78 -8.70
CA GLN A 179 5.68 -17.84 -8.03
C GLN A 179 6.30 -17.32 -6.73
N LYS A 180 6.81 -18.21 -5.86
CA LYS A 180 7.46 -17.83 -4.60
C LYS A 180 8.70 -16.97 -4.81
N ARG A 181 9.50 -17.25 -5.84
CA ARG A 181 10.66 -16.43 -6.19
C ARG A 181 10.25 -15.03 -6.67
N LEU A 182 9.20 -14.94 -7.48
CA LEU A 182 8.65 -13.65 -7.92
C LEU A 182 8.13 -12.82 -6.73
N VAL A 183 7.39 -13.44 -5.82
CA VAL A 183 6.92 -12.81 -4.57
C VAL A 183 8.11 -12.26 -3.78
N TYR A 184 9.13 -13.08 -3.54
CA TYR A 184 10.32 -12.64 -2.80
C TYR A 184 11.01 -11.43 -3.45
N MET A 185 11.16 -11.43 -4.77
CA MET A 185 11.76 -10.27 -5.49
C MET A 185 10.89 -9.03 -5.38
N LEU A 186 9.57 -9.16 -5.57
CA LEU A 186 8.65 -8.03 -5.52
C LEU A 186 8.54 -7.44 -4.11
N ASP A 187 8.53 -8.28 -3.08
CA ASP A 187 8.55 -7.85 -1.68
C ASP A 187 9.79 -7.02 -1.33
N ASN A 188 10.96 -7.48 -1.77
CA ASN A 188 12.21 -6.75 -1.54
C ASN A 188 12.20 -5.39 -2.26
N PHE A 189 11.70 -5.33 -3.49
CA PHE A 189 11.58 -4.07 -4.20
C PHE A 189 10.57 -3.12 -3.54
N ASP A 190 9.42 -3.65 -3.11
CA ASP A 190 8.40 -2.85 -2.44
C ASP A 190 8.93 -2.30 -1.11
N ALA A 191 9.63 -3.10 -0.32
CA ALA A 191 10.30 -2.66 0.90
C ALA A 191 11.29 -1.52 0.63
N ILE A 192 12.18 -1.64 -0.37
CA ILE A 192 13.15 -0.59 -0.73
C ILE A 192 12.46 0.72 -1.13
N CYS A 193 11.29 0.64 -1.78
CA CYS A 193 10.56 1.81 -2.25
C CYS A 193 9.60 2.42 -1.21
N SER A 194 9.15 1.65 -0.24
CA SER A 194 8.02 2.02 0.63
C SER A 194 8.38 2.07 2.11
N ASP A 195 9.42 1.36 2.55
CA ASP A 195 9.81 1.33 3.96
C ASP A 195 10.52 2.62 4.34
N LEU A 196 9.93 3.35 5.32
CA LEU A 196 10.51 4.58 5.86
C LEU A 196 11.79 4.33 6.68
N ASN A 197 12.11 3.09 7.00
CA ASN A 197 13.29 2.75 7.80
C ASN A 197 14.48 2.30 6.94
N ILE A 198 14.29 2.07 5.65
CA ILE A 198 15.34 1.61 4.73
C ILE A 198 15.33 2.39 3.41
N GLY A 199 16.52 2.51 2.82
CA GLY A 199 16.70 3.13 1.50
C GLY A 199 16.42 4.62 1.46
N LEU A 200 15.94 5.11 0.32
CA LEU A 200 15.67 6.54 0.08
C LEU A 200 14.62 7.17 0.98
N PRO A 201 13.50 6.52 1.33
CA PRO A 201 12.55 7.10 2.27
C PRO A 201 13.17 7.44 3.62
N ALA A 202 14.00 6.53 4.17
CA ALA A 202 14.72 6.78 5.41
C ALA A 202 15.71 7.94 5.29
N GLU A 203 16.41 8.04 4.16
CA GLU A 203 17.33 9.15 3.90
C GLU A 203 16.61 10.48 3.77
N ILE A 204 15.48 10.52 3.06
CA ILE A 204 14.64 11.73 2.93
C ILE A 204 14.17 12.22 4.31
N GLU A 205 13.66 11.33 5.15
CA GLU A 205 13.22 11.66 6.49
C GLU A 205 14.37 12.16 7.39
N ALA A 206 15.52 11.47 7.35
CA ALA A 206 16.71 11.88 8.10
C ALA A 206 17.21 13.28 7.68
N ARG A 207 17.22 13.56 6.38
CA ARG A 207 17.61 14.87 5.83
C ARG A 207 16.62 15.96 6.18
N GLN A 208 15.33 15.67 6.18
CA GLN A 208 14.30 16.61 6.56
C GLN A 208 14.42 17.00 8.04
N LYS A 209 14.63 16.02 8.94
CA LYS A 209 14.88 16.27 10.36
C LYS A 209 16.16 17.08 10.59
N GLN A 210 17.21 16.79 9.84
CA GLN A 210 18.46 17.55 9.88
C GLN A 210 18.26 19.01 9.44
N TYR A 211 17.48 19.23 8.39
CA TYR A 211 17.12 20.56 7.92
C TYR A 211 16.33 21.35 8.96
N GLU A 212 15.29 20.76 9.53
CA GLU A 212 14.47 21.39 10.57
C GLU A 212 15.33 21.80 11.75
N TYR A 213 16.23 20.93 12.20
CA TYR A 213 17.17 21.23 13.27
C TYR A 213 18.06 22.45 12.95
N TYR A 214 18.74 22.46 11.80
CA TYR A 214 19.62 23.58 11.45
C TYR A 214 18.86 24.87 11.19
N ARG A 215 17.68 24.79 10.58
CA ARG A 215 16.78 25.95 10.42
C ARG A 215 16.45 26.57 11.78
N ASP A 216 16.04 25.76 12.73
CA ASP A 216 15.63 26.22 14.06
C ASP A 216 16.80 26.78 14.84
N VAL A 217 17.99 26.19 14.75
CA VAL A 217 19.22 26.73 15.29
C VAL A 217 19.57 28.12 14.70
N LEU A 218 19.49 28.25 13.37
CA LEU A 218 19.76 29.52 12.69
C LEU A 218 18.74 30.60 13.01
N LEU A 219 17.46 30.28 13.08
CA LEU A 219 16.38 31.21 13.45
C LEU A 219 16.53 31.65 14.88
N THR A 220 16.88 30.74 15.80
CA THR A 220 17.14 31.07 17.21
C THR A 220 18.36 31.97 17.35
N TYR A 221 19.45 31.71 16.63
CA TYR A 221 20.61 32.55 16.59
C TYR A 221 20.29 33.97 16.05
N ALA A 222 19.54 34.03 14.94
CA ALA A 222 19.12 35.32 14.38
C ALA A 222 18.25 36.15 15.33
N ALA A 223 17.42 35.49 16.13
CA ALA A 223 16.53 36.12 17.10
C ALA A 223 17.20 36.49 18.42
N THR A 224 18.19 35.71 18.87
CA THR A 224 18.74 35.83 20.24
C THR A 224 20.24 36.14 20.28
N GLY A 225 20.96 36.02 19.15
CA GLY A 225 22.41 36.08 19.08
C GLY A 225 23.14 34.92 19.78
N LYS A 226 22.41 33.87 20.18
CA LYS A 226 22.98 32.70 20.89
C LYS A 226 22.69 31.40 20.14
N ILE A 227 23.69 30.53 20.02
CA ILE A 227 23.53 29.16 19.55
C ILE A 227 23.14 28.31 20.76
N ILE A 228 21.91 27.81 20.80
CA ILE A 228 21.45 26.85 21.80
C ILE A 228 21.69 25.45 21.22
N ALA A 229 22.84 24.84 21.57
CA ALA A 229 23.07 23.43 21.31
C ALA A 229 22.20 22.61 22.29
N GLN A 230 21.47 21.60 21.78
CA GLN A 230 20.60 20.69 22.59
C GLN A 230 21.45 19.72 23.46
N THR A 231 22.54 20.13 24.08
CA THR A 231 23.41 19.25 24.87
C THR A 231 23.03 19.15 26.34
N ASP A 232 22.06 19.96 26.84
CA ASP A 232 21.88 20.10 28.33
C ASP A 232 20.59 19.44 28.87
N ARG A 233 19.91 18.53 28.14
CA ARG A 233 18.74 17.86 28.72
C ARG A 233 19.00 16.49 29.38
N GLN A 234 20.25 16.04 29.46
CA GLN A 234 20.57 14.73 30.08
C GLN A 234 21.37 14.83 31.40
N THR A 235 21.80 16.02 31.84
CA THR A 235 22.64 16.16 33.06
C THR A 235 21.85 16.46 34.32
N ASP A 236 20.59 16.92 34.25
CA ASP A 236 19.83 17.32 35.46
C ASP A 236 19.03 16.20 36.14
N ARG A 237 19.22 14.92 35.75
CA ARG A 237 18.52 13.78 36.38
C ARG A 237 19.39 12.88 37.26
N GLN A 238 20.63 13.27 37.54
CA GLN A 238 21.53 12.43 38.35
C GLN A 238 22.06 13.09 39.67
N THR A 239 21.57 14.26 40.06
CA THR A 239 22.05 14.91 41.31
C THR A 239 21.07 14.87 42.49
N ASP A 240 19.89 14.26 42.38
CA ASP A 240 18.94 14.17 43.51
C ASP A 240 18.74 12.76 44.06
N LYS A 241 19.83 12.01 44.24
CA LYS A 241 19.81 10.79 45.06
C LYS A 241 21.14 10.69 45.84
N HIS A 242 21.33 11.53 46.84
CA HIS A 242 22.10 11.29 48.03
C HIS A 242 22.04 12.55 48.92
N ASN A 243 21.01 12.57 49.75
CA ASN A 243 21.01 13.06 51.15
C ASN A 243 19.78 12.51 51.85
#